data_2d1657b1f596b5c712c2f3b24e333e9a
#
_entry.id   2d1657b1f596b5c712c2f3b24e333e9a
#
_cell.length_a   1.000
_cell.length_b   1.000
_cell.length_c   1.000
_cell.angle_alpha   90.00
_cell.angle_beta   90.00
_cell.angle_gamma   90.00
#
_symmetry.space_group_name_H-M   'P 1'
#
loop_
_entity.id
_entity.type
_entity.pdbx_description
1 polymer ?
#
loop_
_entity_poly.entity_id
_entity_poly.type
_entity_poly.pdbx_seq_one_letter_code
_entity_poly.pdbx_strand_id
1 'polypeptide(L)'
;DTFKESPLVNEPGEKYSYTTHGYILLSAIVERARKQKFAHQVRDRIAKPLKLGTLQPDYQWEEIPHRAVGYRRRGDQVRISTNTDVSWKLGGGGFISNIDDLAKFAAGLLNHRLVKPATRQKMWTRQKTNDGKLTAYALGFSFKHYRDGALHKWSTDGTGIEIIGHSGSQEKTKTWMALWPKQKLGVVAVS
;
A
#
# COMPACT_ATOMS: atom_id res chain seq x y z
N ASP A 1 19.43 10.08 -1.42
CA ASP A 1 20.22 10.38 -0.18
C ASP A 1 19.54 11.36 0.79
N THR A 2 18.22 11.60 0.67
CA THR A 2 17.50 12.62 1.46
C THR A 2 17.43 12.32 2.97
N PHE A 3 17.71 11.10 3.40
CA PHE A 3 17.62 10.70 4.81
C PHE A 3 18.83 9.89 5.31
N LYS A 4 19.88 9.79 4.49
CA LYS A 4 21.08 8.98 4.79
C LYS A 4 21.75 9.38 6.11
N GLU A 5 21.83 10.67 6.38
CA GLU A 5 22.46 11.23 7.58
C GLU A 5 21.47 11.45 8.76
N SER A 6 20.18 11.08 8.56
CA SER A 6 19.19 11.20 9.63
C SER A 6 19.40 10.13 10.69
N PRO A 7 19.31 10.46 11.98
CA PRO A 7 19.39 9.47 13.05
C PRO A 7 18.19 8.51 13.00
N LEU A 8 18.36 7.32 13.56
CA LEU A 8 17.26 6.38 13.74
C LEU A 8 16.20 6.99 14.65
N VAL A 9 14.92 6.81 14.28
CA VAL A 9 13.78 7.28 15.09
C VAL A 9 13.63 6.44 16.37
N ASN A 10 14.00 5.15 16.30
CA ASN A 10 14.00 4.18 17.39
C ASN A 10 15.10 3.15 17.11
N GLU A 11 15.51 2.43 18.13
CA GLU A 11 16.33 1.24 17.93
C GLU A 11 15.58 0.17 17.10
N PRO A 12 16.30 -0.60 16.27
CA PRO A 12 15.69 -1.66 15.47
C PRO A 12 14.89 -2.65 16.31
N GLY A 13 13.60 -2.81 15.98
CA GLY A 13 12.67 -3.69 16.68
C GLY A 13 12.08 -3.12 17.98
N GLU A 14 12.46 -1.95 18.42
CA GLU A 14 11.92 -1.34 19.65
C GLU A 14 10.46 -0.90 19.49
N LYS A 15 10.16 -0.19 18.40
CA LYS A 15 8.82 0.34 18.14
C LYS A 15 8.46 0.25 16.67
N TYR A 16 7.16 0.18 16.41
CA TYR A 16 6.64 0.38 15.07
C TYR A 16 6.58 1.87 14.73
N SER A 17 7.18 2.25 13.62
CA SER A 17 7.07 3.59 13.06
C SER A 17 6.75 3.47 11.56
N TYR A 18 5.62 4.05 11.13
CA TYR A 18 5.26 4.08 9.72
C TYR A 18 6.17 5.03 8.95
N THR A 19 6.74 4.56 7.84
CA THR A 19 7.64 5.39 7.04
C THR A 19 7.52 5.09 5.54
N THR A 20 7.28 6.12 4.74
CA THR A 20 7.39 6.06 3.29
C THR A 20 8.84 5.85 2.84
N HIS A 21 9.80 6.50 3.51
CA HIS A 21 11.23 6.39 3.17
C HIS A 21 11.77 4.97 3.35
N GLY A 22 11.30 4.24 4.35
CA GLY A 22 11.68 2.82 4.53
C GLY A 22 11.27 1.96 3.32
N TYR A 23 10.08 2.18 2.76
CA TYR A 23 9.62 1.47 1.56
C TYR A 23 10.34 1.93 0.28
N ILE A 24 10.77 3.19 0.19
CA ILE A 24 11.65 3.65 -0.89
C ILE A 24 12.99 2.93 -0.82
N LEU A 25 13.60 2.81 0.35
CA LEU A 25 14.83 2.05 0.54
C LEU A 25 14.66 0.58 0.17
N LEU A 26 13.55 -0.05 0.59
CA LEU A 26 13.22 -1.44 0.19
C LEU A 26 13.12 -1.58 -1.32
N SER A 27 12.51 -0.62 -2.03
CA SER A 27 12.44 -0.67 -3.50
C SER A 27 13.82 -0.57 -4.15
N ALA A 28 14.72 0.23 -3.61
CA ALA A 28 16.10 0.32 -4.09
C ALA A 28 16.88 -0.99 -3.85
N ILE A 29 16.67 -1.65 -2.71
CA ILE A 29 17.24 -2.97 -2.41
C ILE A 29 16.74 -4.02 -3.42
N VAL A 30 15.45 -4.01 -3.71
CA VAL A 30 14.82 -4.91 -4.69
C VAL A 30 15.37 -4.66 -6.10
N GLU A 31 15.56 -3.40 -6.51
CA GLU A 31 16.20 -3.05 -7.78
C GLU A 31 17.63 -3.62 -7.86
N ARG A 32 18.41 -3.37 -6.83
CA ARG A 32 19.82 -3.83 -6.78
C ARG A 32 19.91 -5.36 -6.81
N ALA A 33 19.09 -6.05 -6.03
CA ALA A 33 19.07 -7.51 -5.96
C ALA A 33 18.71 -8.18 -7.28
N ARG A 34 17.85 -7.56 -8.09
CA ARG A 34 17.39 -8.08 -9.38
C ARG A 34 18.06 -7.45 -10.60
N LYS A 35 18.87 -6.40 -10.40
CA LYS A 35 19.48 -5.61 -11.48
C LYS A 35 18.42 -5.11 -12.50
N GLN A 36 17.23 -4.80 -12.02
CA GLN A 36 16.08 -4.37 -12.83
C GLN A 36 15.30 -3.27 -12.09
N LYS A 37 14.89 -2.22 -12.79
CA LYS A 37 14.11 -1.11 -12.24
C LYS A 37 12.86 -1.59 -11.52
N PHE A 38 12.53 -0.99 -10.37
CA PHE A 38 11.39 -1.38 -9.54
C PHE A 38 10.07 -1.35 -10.33
N ALA A 39 9.85 -0.30 -11.12
CA ALA A 39 8.66 -0.18 -11.98
C ALA A 39 8.52 -1.37 -12.96
N HIS A 40 9.63 -1.81 -13.57
CA HIS A 40 9.61 -2.96 -14.46
C HIS A 40 9.32 -4.25 -13.71
N GLN A 41 9.84 -4.42 -12.50
CA GLN A 41 9.52 -5.59 -11.67
C GLN A 41 8.05 -5.61 -11.26
N VAL A 42 7.45 -4.48 -10.89
CA VAL A 42 6.01 -4.37 -10.61
C VAL A 42 5.19 -4.74 -11.84
N ARG A 43 5.55 -4.18 -13.01
CA ARG A 43 4.89 -4.52 -14.28
C ARG A 43 4.95 -6.03 -14.57
N ASP A 44 6.15 -6.61 -14.53
CA ASP A 44 6.38 -7.98 -15.01
C ASP A 44 5.89 -9.04 -14.02
N ARG A 45 5.94 -8.75 -12.71
CA ARG A 45 5.61 -9.72 -11.65
C ARG A 45 4.23 -9.53 -11.02
N ILE A 46 3.61 -8.39 -11.21
CA ILE A 46 2.28 -8.07 -10.63
C ILE A 46 1.30 -7.71 -11.75
N ALA A 47 1.57 -6.65 -12.51
CA ALA A 47 0.62 -6.15 -13.49
C ALA A 47 0.32 -7.18 -14.60
N LYS A 48 1.33 -7.72 -15.26
CA LYS A 48 1.15 -8.70 -16.34
C LYS A 48 0.45 -9.98 -15.88
N PRO A 49 0.87 -10.68 -14.81
CA PRO A 49 0.22 -11.92 -14.37
C PRO A 49 -1.25 -11.76 -13.99
N LEU A 50 -1.63 -10.58 -13.49
CA LEU A 50 -3.01 -10.27 -13.11
C LEU A 50 -3.79 -9.51 -14.19
N LYS A 51 -3.14 -9.18 -15.32
CA LYS A 51 -3.73 -8.39 -16.42
C LYS A 51 -4.22 -7.01 -15.93
N LEU A 52 -3.39 -6.32 -15.14
CA LEU A 52 -3.67 -4.96 -14.66
C LEU A 52 -3.20 -3.96 -15.72
N GLY A 53 -4.10 -3.58 -16.62
CA GLY A 53 -3.74 -2.74 -17.78
C GLY A 53 -3.44 -1.29 -17.45
N THR A 54 -3.90 -0.80 -16.29
CA THR A 54 -3.76 0.60 -15.87
C THR A 54 -2.72 0.81 -14.76
N LEU A 55 -2.21 -0.28 -14.15
CA LEU A 55 -1.21 -0.17 -13.09
C LEU A 55 0.15 0.22 -13.66
N GLN A 56 0.56 1.45 -13.44
CA GLN A 56 1.83 2.02 -13.92
C GLN A 56 2.36 3.10 -12.96
N PRO A 57 3.64 3.51 -13.07
CA PRO A 57 4.14 4.68 -12.37
C PRO A 57 3.35 5.94 -12.72
N ASP A 58 3.08 6.80 -11.75
CA ASP A 58 2.41 8.09 -11.98
C ASP A 58 3.45 9.17 -12.30
N TYR A 59 4.09 9.05 -13.47
CA TYR A 59 5.04 10.05 -13.94
C TYR A 59 4.33 11.29 -14.45
N GLN A 60 4.73 12.47 -13.97
CA GLN A 60 4.08 13.72 -14.36
C GLN A 60 4.32 14.12 -15.83
N TRP A 61 5.44 13.69 -16.39
CA TRP A 61 5.81 13.96 -17.78
C TRP A 61 5.18 13.01 -18.80
N GLU A 62 4.46 11.99 -18.31
CA GLU A 62 3.72 11.07 -19.16
C GLU A 62 2.25 11.47 -19.26
N GLU A 63 1.71 11.47 -20.49
CA GLU A 63 0.28 11.59 -20.69
C GLU A 63 -0.39 10.26 -20.36
N ILE A 64 -1.10 10.21 -19.24
CA ILE A 64 -1.85 9.03 -18.80
C ILE A 64 -3.33 9.32 -19.06
N PRO A 65 -3.97 8.56 -19.99
CA PRO A 65 -5.39 8.74 -20.29
C PRO A 65 -6.25 8.59 -19.03
N HIS A 66 -7.24 9.49 -18.89
CA HIS A 66 -8.18 9.50 -17.74
C HIS A 66 -7.51 9.65 -16.37
N ARG A 67 -6.32 10.23 -16.30
CA ARG A 67 -5.70 10.58 -15.02
C ARG A 67 -6.64 11.45 -14.19
N ALA A 68 -6.89 11.07 -12.94
CA ALA A 68 -7.74 11.83 -12.05
C ALA A 68 -7.20 13.25 -11.81
N VAL A 69 -8.10 14.22 -11.83
CA VAL A 69 -7.80 15.61 -11.48
C VAL A 69 -8.26 15.83 -10.04
N GLY A 70 -7.34 16.18 -9.16
CA GLY A 70 -7.65 16.48 -7.77
C GLY A 70 -8.11 17.92 -7.58
N TYR A 71 -8.93 18.12 -6.55
CA TYR A 71 -9.44 19.43 -6.18
C TYR A 71 -9.18 19.71 -4.70
N ARG A 72 -8.94 20.97 -4.37
CA ARG A 72 -8.82 21.45 -2.99
C ARG A 72 -9.86 22.53 -2.73
N ARG A 73 -10.56 22.40 -1.61
CA ARG A 73 -11.45 23.44 -1.11
C ARG A 73 -10.68 24.39 -0.21
N ARG A 74 -10.80 25.70 -0.46
CA ARG A 74 -10.35 26.78 0.42
C ARG A 74 -11.55 27.72 0.67
N GLY A 75 -12.11 27.65 1.87
CA GLY A 75 -13.38 28.33 2.16
C GLY A 75 -14.48 27.84 1.21
N ASP A 76 -15.12 28.75 0.49
CA ASP A 76 -16.17 28.44 -0.49
C ASP A 76 -15.65 28.21 -1.92
N GLN A 77 -14.34 28.34 -2.14
CA GLN A 77 -13.75 28.12 -3.46
C GLN A 77 -13.20 26.71 -3.61
N VAL A 78 -13.48 26.09 -4.75
CA VAL A 78 -12.87 24.82 -5.18
C VAL A 78 -11.86 25.14 -6.28
N ARG A 79 -10.63 24.69 -6.12
CA ARG A 79 -9.54 24.89 -7.09
C ARG A 79 -8.90 23.56 -7.46
N ILE A 80 -8.43 23.45 -8.70
CA ILE A 80 -7.65 22.30 -9.14
C ILE A 80 -6.36 22.23 -8.31
N SER A 81 -6.07 21.06 -7.79
CA SER A 81 -4.81 20.77 -7.10
C SER A 81 -3.69 20.55 -8.11
N THR A 82 -2.52 21.09 -7.84
CA THR A 82 -1.34 20.82 -8.66
C THR A 82 -0.91 19.37 -8.53
N ASN A 83 -0.40 18.79 -9.61
CA ASN A 83 0.25 17.48 -9.59
C ASN A 83 1.55 17.56 -8.80
N THR A 84 1.71 16.66 -7.85
CA THR A 84 2.98 16.47 -7.13
C THR A 84 3.78 15.37 -7.82
N ASP A 85 5.04 15.61 -8.09
CA ASP A 85 5.93 14.57 -8.59
C ASP A 85 6.11 13.46 -7.54
N VAL A 86 5.71 12.25 -7.91
CA VAL A 86 5.79 11.05 -7.05
C VAL A 86 6.78 10.02 -7.59
N SER A 87 7.54 10.35 -8.63
CA SER A 87 8.50 9.45 -9.29
C SER A 87 9.60 8.96 -8.35
N TRP A 88 10.01 9.79 -7.41
CA TRP A 88 11.04 9.49 -6.42
C TRP A 88 10.60 8.48 -5.35
N LYS A 89 9.30 8.24 -5.20
CA LYS A 89 8.73 7.39 -4.13
C LYS A 89 7.93 6.20 -4.64
N LEU A 90 8.28 5.61 -5.77
CA LEU A 90 7.53 4.49 -6.36
C LEU A 90 7.25 3.37 -5.36
N GLY A 91 8.25 2.94 -4.58
CA GLY A 91 8.06 1.92 -3.53
C GLY A 91 7.17 2.34 -2.37
N GLY A 92 6.99 3.64 -2.16
CA GLY A 92 6.19 4.21 -1.08
C GLY A 92 4.82 4.74 -1.50
N GLY A 93 4.45 4.68 -2.81
CA GLY A 93 3.14 5.13 -3.25
C GLY A 93 3.14 6.01 -4.52
N GLY A 94 4.01 5.73 -5.49
CA GLY A 94 4.12 6.48 -6.74
C GLY A 94 3.47 5.80 -7.96
N PHE A 95 2.52 4.88 -7.77
CA PHE A 95 1.80 4.22 -8.85
C PHE A 95 0.38 4.77 -8.99
N ILE A 96 -0.13 4.76 -10.23
CA ILE A 96 -1.52 5.05 -10.57
C ILE A 96 -2.18 3.76 -11.09
N SER A 97 -3.49 3.63 -10.85
CA SER A 97 -4.31 2.53 -11.35
C SER A 97 -5.78 2.95 -11.32
N ASN A 98 -6.67 2.10 -11.84
CA ASN A 98 -8.11 2.24 -11.69
C ASN A 98 -8.68 1.24 -10.68
N ILE A 99 -9.96 1.40 -10.35
CA ILE A 99 -10.63 0.57 -9.34
C ILE A 99 -10.73 -0.90 -9.77
N ASP A 100 -10.93 -1.18 -11.05
CA ASP A 100 -11.05 -2.54 -11.59
C ASP A 100 -9.73 -3.31 -11.44
N ASP A 101 -8.61 -2.67 -11.75
CA ASP A 101 -7.30 -3.31 -11.61
C ASP A 101 -6.92 -3.48 -10.13
N LEU A 102 -7.28 -2.54 -9.26
CA LEU A 102 -7.11 -2.71 -7.81
C LEU A 102 -7.97 -3.87 -7.28
N ALA A 103 -9.20 -4.05 -7.80
CA ALA A 103 -10.04 -5.19 -7.44
C ALA A 103 -9.44 -6.52 -7.94
N LYS A 104 -8.89 -6.57 -9.16
CA LYS A 104 -8.15 -7.74 -9.67
C LYS A 104 -6.90 -8.04 -8.83
N PHE A 105 -6.18 -7.01 -8.39
CA PHE A 105 -5.04 -7.17 -7.49
C PHE A 105 -5.47 -7.78 -6.14
N ALA A 106 -6.54 -7.26 -5.53
CA ALA A 106 -7.12 -7.80 -4.29
C ALA A 106 -7.52 -9.28 -4.46
N ALA A 107 -8.23 -9.61 -5.54
CA ALA A 107 -8.61 -10.98 -5.89
C ALA A 107 -7.38 -11.88 -6.13
N GLY A 108 -6.35 -11.34 -6.78
CA GLY A 108 -5.08 -12.04 -7.02
C GLY A 108 -4.34 -12.42 -5.72
N LEU A 109 -4.37 -11.55 -4.71
CA LEU A 109 -3.84 -11.84 -3.38
C LEU A 109 -4.67 -12.91 -2.65
N LEU A 110 -5.99 -12.79 -2.66
CA LEU A 110 -6.91 -13.75 -2.02
C LEU A 110 -6.80 -15.15 -2.62
N ASN A 111 -6.61 -15.24 -3.93
CA ASN A 111 -6.59 -16.51 -4.69
C ASN A 111 -5.16 -17.04 -4.96
N HIS A 112 -4.15 -16.56 -4.25
CA HIS A 112 -2.75 -17.02 -4.37
C HIS A 112 -2.13 -16.91 -5.78
N ARG A 113 -2.61 -15.99 -6.60
CA ARG A 113 -2.10 -15.84 -7.98
C ARG A 113 -0.73 -15.14 -8.07
N LEU A 114 -0.34 -14.40 -7.04
CA LEU A 114 0.92 -13.66 -6.98
C LEU A 114 1.98 -14.35 -6.13
N VAL A 115 1.56 -14.93 -5.02
CA VAL A 115 2.46 -15.54 -4.05
C VAL A 115 1.89 -16.85 -3.53
N LYS A 116 2.76 -17.77 -3.14
CA LYS A 116 2.37 -19.06 -2.55
C LYS A 116 1.62 -18.84 -1.21
N PRO A 117 0.74 -19.77 -0.80
CA PRO A 117 0.00 -19.67 0.47
C PRO A 117 0.88 -19.37 1.67
N ALA A 118 2.00 -20.06 1.82
CA ALA A 118 2.94 -19.85 2.92
C ALA A 118 3.57 -18.45 2.91
N THR A 119 3.85 -17.89 1.72
CA THR A 119 4.36 -16.51 1.59
C THR A 119 3.29 -15.50 1.97
N ARG A 120 2.05 -15.70 1.49
CA ARG A 120 0.93 -14.84 1.86
C ARG A 120 0.69 -14.87 3.37
N GLN A 121 0.77 -16.04 4.01
CA GLN A 121 0.64 -16.16 5.45
C GLN A 121 1.69 -15.31 6.17
N LYS A 122 2.96 -15.36 5.75
CA LYS A 122 4.02 -14.50 6.29
C LYS A 122 3.72 -13.02 6.09
N MET A 123 3.27 -12.63 4.89
CA MET A 123 2.91 -11.23 4.57
C MET A 123 1.79 -10.70 5.45
N TRP A 124 0.87 -11.57 5.87
CA TRP A 124 -0.28 -11.23 6.70
C TRP A 124 -0.13 -11.66 8.16
N THR A 125 1.08 -11.94 8.59
CA THR A 125 1.39 -12.17 10.01
C THR A 125 1.88 -10.87 10.64
N ARG A 126 1.24 -10.44 11.71
CA ARG A 126 1.62 -9.24 12.45
C ARG A 126 3.05 -9.32 12.94
N GLN A 127 3.75 -8.24 12.81
CA GLN A 127 5.09 -8.13 13.34
C GLN A 127 5.06 -7.92 14.86
N LYS A 128 6.12 -8.34 15.53
CA LYS A 128 6.34 -8.12 16.96
C LYS A 128 7.52 -7.19 17.17
N THR A 129 7.43 -6.37 18.20
CA THR A 129 8.57 -5.65 18.75
C THR A 129 9.45 -6.57 19.61
N ASN A 130 10.64 -6.11 19.98
CA ASN A 130 11.60 -6.90 20.77
C ASN A 130 11.05 -7.34 22.13
N ASP A 131 10.12 -6.56 22.70
CA ASP A 131 9.40 -6.90 23.94
C ASP A 131 8.21 -7.87 23.72
N GLY A 132 8.05 -8.38 22.49
CA GLY A 132 7.02 -9.35 22.14
C GLY A 132 5.64 -8.78 21.84
N LYS A 133 5.44 -7.47 21.94
CA LYS A 133 4.15 -6.83 21.63
C LYS A 133 3.85 -6.89 20.13
N LEU A 134 2.61 -7.25 19.80
CA LEU A 134 2.13 -7.24 18.42
C LEU A 134 1.88 -5.83 17.92
N THR A 135 2.34 -5.54 16.72
CA THR A 135 2.01 -4.30 16.02
C THR A 135 0.70 -4.45 15.24
N ALA A 136 0.06 -3.35 14.86
CA ALA A 136 -1.10 -3.36 13.97
C ALA A 136 -0.71 -3.44 12.48
N TYR A 137 0.52 -3.89 12.19
CA TYR A 137 1.08 -3.90 10.85
C TYR A 137 1.85 -5.20 10.58
N ALA A 138 1.86 -5.60 9.32
CA ALA A 138 2.62 -6.73 8.81
C ALA A 138 3.52 -6.28 7.66
N LEU A 139 3.82 -7.13 6.69
CA LEU A 139 4.68 -6.78 5.56
C LEU A 139 3.88 -6.03 4.48
N GLY A 140 3.68 -4.72 4.66
CA GLY A 140 2.93 -3.86 3.76
C GLY A 140 1.41 -3.86 3.95
N PHE A 141 0.91 -4.48 5.01
CA PHE A 141 -0.52 -4.55 5.32
C PHE A 141 -0.80 -4.08 6.74
N SER A 142 -1.87 -3.33 6.91
CA SER A 142 -2.42 -2.96 8.21
C SER A 142 -3.58 -3.88 8.60
N PHE A 143 -3.79 -3.99 9.90
CA PHE A 143 -4.89 -4.76 10.47
C PHE A 143 -5.89 -3.86 11.14
N LYS A 144 -7.15 -4.13 10.92
CA LYS A 144 -8.29 -3.48 11.58
C LYS A 144 -9.31 -4.51 11.98
N HIS A 145 -10.16 -4.18 12.93
CA HIS A 145 -11.29 -5.01 13.34
C HIS A 145 -12.59 -4.24 13.18
N TYR A 146 -13.61 -4.91 12.70
CA TYR A 146 -14.96 -4.41 12.72
C TYR A 146 -15.72 -5.07 13.87
N ARG A 147 -16.19 -4.26 14.81
CA ARG A 147 -16.94 -4.69 16.00
C ARG A 147 -17.92 -3.59 16.39
N ASP A 148 -19.10 -3.98 16.91
CA ASP A 148 -20.10 -3.07 17.45
C ASP A 148 -20.52 -1.97 16.45
N GLY A 149 -20.64 -2.31 15.16
CA GLY A 149 -21.01 -1.36 14.12
C GLY A 149 -19.93 -0.36 13.71
N ALA A 150 -18.69 -0.49 14.23
CA ALA A 150 -17.61 0.45 13.97
C ALA A 150 -16.30 -0.23 13.56
N LEU A 151 -15.48 0.52 12.82
CA LEU A 151 -14.13 0.10 12.46
C LEU A 151 -13.14 0.56 13.54
N HIS A 152 -12.56 -0.38 14.24
CA HIS A 152 -11.57 -0.12 15.27
C HIS A 152 -10.14 -0.33 14.77
N LYS A 153 -9.19 0.44 15.30
CA LYS A 153 -7.79 0.04 15.28
C LYS A 153 -7.69 -1.31 16.00
N TRP A 154 -6.81 -2.15 15.56
CA TRP A 154 -6.71 -3.50 16.06
C TRP A 154 -6.80 -3.64 17.58
N SER A 155 -7.63 -4.56 18.03
CA SER A 155 -7.72 -5.00 19.42
C SER A 155 -6.83 -6.24 19.64
N THR A 156 -6.16 -6.31 20.77
CA THR A 156 -5.31 -7.46 21.17
C THR A 156 -6.12 -8.67 21.61
N ASP A 157 -7.41 -8.50 21.87
CA ASP A 157 -8.30 -9.56 22.37
C ASP A 157 -8.81 -10.51 21.27
N GLY A 158 -8.51 -10.21 19.99
CA GLY A 158 -8.90 -11.04 18.86
C GLY A 158 -10.40 -11.07 18.56
N THR A 159 -11.20 -10.21 19.22
CA THR A 159 -12.64 -10.13 18.99
C THR A 159 -12.96 -9.34 17.74
N GLY A 160 -14.05 -9.70 17.07
CA GLY A 160 -14.52 -9.04 15.85
C GLY A 160 -13.99 -9.65 14.55
N ILE A 161 -14.38 -9.05 13.43
CA ILE A 161 -13.98 -9.49 12.08
C ILE A 161 -12.66 -8.83 11.71
N GLU A 162 -11.63 -9.63 11.53
CA GLU A 162 -10.32 -9.14 11.11
C GLU A 162 -10.33 -8.70 9.65
N ILE A 163 -9.82 -7.49 9.43
CA ILE A 163 -9.65 -6.87 8.12
C ILE A 163 -8.17 -6.64 7.88
N ILE A 164 -7.68 -7.13 6.76
CA ILE A 164 -6.31 -6.92 6.30
C ILE A 164 -6.36 -5.99 5.09
N GLY A 165 -5.54 -4.96 5.07
CA GLY A 165 -5.57 -4.05 3.94
C GLY A 165 -4.59 -2.90 4.05
N HIS A 166 -4.76 -1.94 3.18
CA HIS A 166 -3.99 -0.70 3.22
C HIS A 166 -4.80 0.45 2.62
N SER A 167 -4.57 1.65 3.12
CA SER A 167 -5.09 2.88 2.55
C SER A 167 -4.01 3.64 1.81
N GLY A 168 -4.38 4.40 0.80
CA GLY A 168 -3.54 5.38 0.14
C GLY A 168 -4.15 6.78 0.25
N SER A 169 -3.31 7.79 0.38
CA SER A 169 -3.73 9.18 0.31
C SER A 169 -2.68 9.98 -0.42
N GLN A 170 -3.07 10.54 -1.53
CA GLN A 170 -2.32 11.52 -2.29
C GLN A 170 -3.15 12.80 -2.37
N GLU A 171 -2.59 13.87 -2.89
CA GLU A 171 -3.30 15.15 -2.99
C GLU A 171 -4.60 15.10 -3.78
N LYS A 172 -4.72 14.15 -4.70
CA LYS A 172 -5.83 14.03 -5.64
C LYS A 172 -6.81 12.92 -5.34
N THR A 173 -6.35 11.89 -4.63
CA THR A 173 -7.09 10.63 -4.54
C THR A 173 -6.85 9.98 -3.20
N LYS A 174 -7.89 9.43 -2.63
CA LYS A 174 -7.82 8.52 -1.50
C LYS A 174 -8.25 7.14 -1.96
N THR A 175 -7.53 6.12 -1.50
CA THR A 175 -7.83 4.73 -1.83
C THR A 175 -7.87 3.88 -0.57
N TRP A 176 -8.67 2.85 -0.59
CA TRP A 176 -8.67 1.85 0.47
C TRP A 176 -8.92 0.47 -0.13
N MET A 177 -8.09 -0.49 0.24
CA MET A 177 -8.30 -1.90 -0.02
C MET A 177 -8.46 -2.63 1.30
N ALA A 178 -9.57 -3.33 1.46
CA ALA A 178 -9.91 -4.14 2.62
C ALA A 178 -10.17 -5.57 2.20
N LEU A 179 -9.55 -6.52 2.88
CA LEU A 179 -9.61 -7.95 2.60
C LEU A 179 -10.10 -8.71 3.83
N TRP A 180 -11.01 -9.64 3.62
CA TRP A 180 -11.49 -10.63 4.59
C TRP A 180 -11.06 -12.01 4.11
N PRO A 181 -9.84 -12.49 4.47
CA PRO A 181 -9.29 -13.71 3.91
C PRO A 181 -10.11 -14.97 4.18
N LYS A 182 -10.72 -15.05 5.37
CA LYS A 182 -11.58 -16.19 5.76
C LYS A 182 -12.85 -16.27 4.93
N GLN A 183 -13.42 -15.12 4.59
CA GLN A 183 -14.64 -14.99 3.78
C GLN A 183 -14.33 -14.96 2.27
N LYS A 184 -13.05 -14.90 1.90
CA LYS A 184 -12.58 -14.69 0.51
C LYS A 184 -13.18 -13.44 -0.14
N LEU A 185 -13.42 -12.41 0.66
CA LEU A 185 -14.03 -11.15 0.23
C LEU A 185 -12.98 -10.04 0.20
N GLY A 186 -13.07 -9.17 -0.79
CA GLY A 186 -12.29 -7.94 -0.87
C GLY A 186 -13.15 -6.76 -1.31
N VAL A 187 -12.87 -5.59 -0.77
CA VAL A 187 -13.49 -4.33 -1.16
C VAL A 187 -12.40 -3.32 -1.48
N VAL A 188 -12.57 -2.59 -2.56
CA VAL A 188 -11.72 -1.47 -2.95
C VAL A 188 -12.60 -0.23 -3.07
N ALA A 189 -12.17 0.86 -2.46
CA ALA A 189 -12.80 2.16 -2.57
C ALA A 189 -11.80 3.19 -3.06
N VAL A 190 -12.27 4.11 -3.91
CA VAL A 190 -11.48 5.23 -4.47
C VAL A 190 -12.34 6.48 -4.42
N SER A 191 -11.75 7.61 -3.99
CA SER A 191 -12.40 8.92 -3.96
C SER A 191 -11.46 10.03 -4.41
#